data_6851bc29aab0f9ab9195750e2bbab554
#
_entry.id   6851bc29aab0f9ab9195750e2bbab554
#
_cell.length_a   1.000
_cell.length_b   1.000
_cell.length_c   1.000
_cell.angle_alpha   90.00
_cell.angle_beta   90.00
_cell.angle_gamma   90.00
#
_symmetry.space_group_name_H-M   'P 1'
#
loop_
_entity.id
_entity.type
_entity.pdbx_description
1 polymer ?
#
loop_
_entity_poly.entity_id
_entity_poly.type
_entity_poly.pdbx_seq_one_letter_code
_entity_poly.pdbx_strand_id
1 'polypeptide(L)'
;MKKFVITIVSIVCLCSCAQAQGSWWLFPGKKDKKENVQTKKNDTTAVRSATMEAARDSIILDKDELWLDGWSDDIKVALILPFKADQKPSSNYLEMYSGTLLALRDLGSRGLKINLRVFDSASSSYHPDREALDAMDLIIGPVDFNGIAETSSLCSRSRMVVSPLEPKAASLVSNGNVIQSPVGWARQVDVMVDWLAMETGRTDQVIVIRDASIKGNGEQSAYLMSKLAGSGILYRNINSIKELQNMQHTQYRILIASDDDAFITKEVREIGIAATIHNNITLYSTSRFRNCVGPDVFDLYTANTRMAATYYVDYDSEAVKKFVLEYRSVFQREPGSFAFQGYDIMNYYLSAYSTLGRKWFKRLPEFPGTGLQSDFNFKKNVGDGRENTAVRRVIYSPDLSISLL
;
A
#
# COMPACT_ATOMS: atom_id res chain seq x y z
N MET A 1 4.30 2.02 -44.52
CA MET A 1 3.09 2.54 -43.87
C MET A 1 2.15 1.35 -43.60
N LYS A 2 2.25 0.72 -42.45
CA LYS A 2 1.32 -0.31 -42.00
C LYS A 2 0.50 0.29 -40.87
N LYS A 3 -0.80 0.45 -41.15
CA LYS A 3 -1.79 0.96 -40.18
C LYS A 3 -1.96 -0.09 -39.09
N PHE A 4 -1.63 0.24 -37.84
CA PHE A 4 -1.98 -0.57 -36.70
C PHE A 4 -3.47 -0.39 -36.40
N VAL A 5 -4.20 -1.49 -36.53
CA VAL A 5 -5.62 -1.58 -36.17
C VAL A 5 -5.67 -1.85 -34.68
N ILE A 6 -6.23 -0.91 -33.92
CA ILE A 6 -6.55 -1.08 -32.50
C ILE A 6 -7.80 -1.94 -32.43
N THR A 7 -7.63 -3.21 -32.04
CA THR A 7 -8.77 -4.11 -31.80
C THR A 7 -9.27 -3.84 -30.37
N ILE A 8 -10.41 -3.17 -30.27
CA ILE A 8 -11.20 -3.15 -29.02
C ILE A 8 -11.81 -4.54 -28.88
N VAL A 9 -11.24 -5.36 -28.00
CA VAL A 9 -11.82 -6.65 -27.66
C VAL A 9 -12.92 -6.43 -26.64
N SER A 10 -14.15 -6.36 -27.14
CA SER A 10 -15.35 -6.51 -26.30
C SER A 10 -15.46 -7.99 -25.93
N ILE A 11 -14.98 -8.36 -24.75
CA ILE A 11 -15.15 -9.71 -24.22
C ILE A 11 -16.56 -9.81 -23.63
N VAL A 12 -17.49 -10.32 -24.41
CA VAL A 12 -18.76 -10.86 -23.91
C VAL A 12 -18.46 -12.22 -23.30
N CYS A 13 -18.39 -12.30 -21.97
CA CYS A 13 -18.25 -13.56 -21.25
C CYS A 13 -19.60 -14.28 -21.21
N LEU A 14 -19.73 -15.33 -22.01
CA LEU A 14 -20.75 -16.37 -21.82
C LEU A 14 -20.37 -17.23 -20.61
N CYS A 15 -21.24 -17.23 -19.61
CA CYS A 15 -21.12 -18.05 -18.41
C CYS A 15 -21.28 -19.53 -18.75
N SER A 16 -20.30 -20.33 -18.41
CA SER A 16 -20.49 -21.75 -18.10
C SER A 16 -20.02 -22.00 -16.67
N CYS A 17 -20.93 -22.45 -15.83
CA CYS A 17 -20.71 -22.81 -14.44
C CYS A 17 -19.71 -23.96 -14.31
N ALA A 18 -18.64 -23.74 -13.59
CA ALA A 18 -17.87 -24.80 -12.98
C ALA A 18 -17.68 -24.46 -11.50
N GLN A 19 -18.26 -25.30 -10.64
CA GLN A 19 -18.10 -25.23 -9.18
C GLN A 19 -16.63 -25.46 -8.81
N ALA A 20 -16.06 -24.52 -8.07
CA ALA A 20 -14.88 -24.79 -7.27
C ALA A 20 -15.15 -24.26 -5.84
N GLN A 21 -15.22 -25.20 -4.93
CA GLN A 21 -15.34 -24.99 -3.50
C GLN A 21 -14.10 -24.23 -2.99
N GLY A 22 -14.32 -23.20 -2.21
CA GLY A 22 -13.24 -22.45 -1.57
C GLY A 22 -13.77 -21.51 -0.48
N SER A 23 -13.77 -22.03 0.74
CA SER A 23 -13.73 -21.41 2.06
C SER A 23 -14.60 -20.18 2.34
N TRP A 24 -15.59 -20.45 3.08
CA TRP A 24 -16.55 -19.60 3.77
C TRP A 24 -15.90 -18.74 4.86
N TRP A 25 -16.13 -17.45 4.78
CA TRP A 25 -16.04 -16.56 5.94
C TRP A 25 -17.44 -16.31 6.46
N LEU A 26 -17.84 -17.13 7.43
CA LEU A 26 -19.07 -16.92 8.19
C LEU A 26 -18.78 -15.93 9.33
N PHE A 27 -19.41 -14.78 9.28
CA PHE A 27 -19.61 -13.94 10.47
C PHE A 27 -20.88 -14.40 11.20
N PRO A 28 -20.83 -14.65 12.51
CA PRO A 28 -22.04 -14.92 13.28
C PRO A 28 -22.82 -13.61 13.46
N GLY A 29 -24.05 -13.60 12.95
CA GLY A 29 -25.00 -12.51 13.18
C GLY A 29 -25.35 -12.38 14.66
N LYS A 30 -25.16 -11.20 15.23
CA LYS A 30 -25.72 -10.81 16.52
C LYS A 30 -27.05 -10.14 16.33
N LYS A 31 -28.04 -10.64 17.05
CA LYS A 31 -29.40 -10.09 17.19
C LYS A 31 -29.35 -8.72 17.87
N ASP A 32 -30.21 -7.83 17.36
CA ASP A 32 -30.47 -6.50 17.87
C ASP A 32 -30.81 -6.45 19.37
N LYS A 33 -30.08 -5.62 20.11
CA LYS A 33 -30.58 -4.93 21.30
C LYS A 33 -30.25 -3.45 21.14
N LYS A 34 -31.34 -2.65 21.05
CA LYS A 34 -31.27 -1.20 21.11
C LYS A 34 -30.86 -0.78 22.51
N GLU A 35 -29.70 -0.18 22.66
CA GLU A 35 -29.41 0.71 23.80
C GLU A 35 -28.75 1.97 23.26
N ASN A 36 -29.37 3.11 23.59
CA ASN A 36 -28.87 4.44 23.31
C ASN A 36 -27.64 4.71 24.16
N VAL A 37 -26.47 4.71 23.53
CA VAL A 37 -25.25 5.31 24.10
C VAL A 37 -24.78 6.38 23.13
N GLN A 38 -24.91 7.64 23.57
CA GLN A 38 -24.25 8.76 22.90
C GLN A 38 -22.73 8.61 23.02
N THR A 39 -22.11 8.06 22.00
CA THR A 39 -20.67 8.03 21.88
C THR A 39 -20.21 9.31 21.18
N LYS A 40 -19.42 10.12 21.86
CA LYS A 40 -18.66 11.22 21.25
C LYS A 40 -17.80 10.62 20.15
N LYS A 41 -18.20 10.81 18.90
CA LYS A 41 -17.35 10.56 17.73
C LYS A 41 -16.19 11.54 17.81
N ASN A 42 -14.99 11.03 18.04
CA ASN A 42 -13.78 11.79 17.79
C ASN A 42 -13.60 11.90 16.27
N ASP A 43 -13.77 13.09 15.76
CA ASP A 43 -13.72 13.48 14.36
C ASP A 43 -12.29 13.41 13.77
N THR A 44 -11.69 12.21 13.75
CA THR A 44 -10.38 12.02 13.08
C THR A 44 -10.54 12.02 11.54
N THR A 45 -11.72 11.67 11.06
CA THR A 45 -12.02 11.69 9.61
C THR A 45 -12.27 13.11 9.11
N ALA A 46 -12.91 13.95 9.93
CA ALA A 46 -13.13 15.36 9.61
C ALA A 46 -11.82 16.16 9.59
N VAL A 47 -10.87 15.85 10.48
CA VAL A 47 -9.55 16.50 10.49
C VAL A 47 -8.73 16.11 9.26
N ARG A 48 -8.84 14.86 8.77
CA ARG A 48 -8.12 14.42 7.56
C ARG A 48 -8.71 14.96 6.26
N SER A 49 -10.05 15.01 6.16
CA SER A 49 -10.70 15.66 5.02
C SER A 49 -10.49 17.18 5.04
N ALA A 50 -10.51 17.81 6.20
CA ALA A 50 -10.18 19.22 6.36
C ALA A 50 -8.71 19.53 6.04
N THR A 51 -7.77 18.59 6.32
CA THR A 51 -6.36 18.76 5.94
C THR A 51 -6.15 18.63 4.44
N MET A 52 -6.93 17.77 3.75
CA MET A 52 -6.92 17.69 2.29
C MET A 52 -7.61 18.89 1.64
N GLU A 53 -8.68 19.42 2.22
CA GLU A 53 -9.31 20.67 1.78
C GLU A 53 -8.42 21.89 2.08
N ALA A 54 -7.81 21.97 3.25
CA ALA A 54 -6.85 23.03 3.59
C ALA A 54 -5.58 22.97 2.72
N ALA A 55 -5.12 21.78 2.33
CA ALA A 55 -4.05 21.63 1.35
C ALA A 55 -4.49 22.08 -0.06
N ARG A 56 -5.76 21.92 -0.41
CA ARG A 56 -6.34 22.49 -1.65
C ARG A 56 -6.43 24.01 -1.59
N ASP A 57 -6.85 24.56 -0.46
CA ASP A 57 -7.03 26.02 -0.29
C ASP A 57 -5.72 26.76 -0.08
N SER A 58 -4.66 26.12 0.43
CA SER A 58 -3.33 26.72 0.58
C SER A 58 -2.48 26.68 -0.69
N ILE A 59 -2.87 25.90 -1.69
CA ILE A 59 -2.27 25.92 -3.03
C ILE A 59 -3.08 26.93 -3.88
N ILE A 60 -3.02 28.20 -3.53
CA ILE A 60 -3.36 29.28 -4.49
C ILE A 60 -2.26 29.27 -5.54
N LEU A 61 -2.41 28.40 -6.52
CA LEU A 61 -1.63 28.43 -7.74
C LEU A 61 -1.97 29.75 -8.45
N ASP A 62 -0.94 30.48 -8.81
CA ASP A 62 -1.08 31.60 -9.72
C ASP A 62 -1.79 31.08 -10.99
N LYS A 63 -3.06 31.43 -11.14
CA LYS A 63 -3.91 30.94 -12.24
C LYS A 63 -3.31 31.26 -13.61
N ASP A 64 -2.46 32.26 -13.66
CA ASP A 64 -1.85 32.72 -14.89
C ASP A 64 -0.69 31.83 -15.38
N GLU A 65 0.02 31.11 -14.51
CA GLU A 65 1.00 30.08 -14.92
C GLU A 65 0.37 28.78 -15.42
N LEU A 66 -0.88 28.50 -15.06
CA LEU A 66 -1.59 27.27 -15.43
C LEU A 66 -2.21 27.30 -16.83
N TRP A 67 -2.45 28.48 -17.41
CA TRP A 67 -3.26 28.64 -18.59
C TRP A 67 -2.49 29.00 -19.87
N LEU A 68 -1.19 29.27 -19.79
CA LEU A 68 -0.43 29.85 -20.92
C LEU A 68 0.16 28.86 -21.93
N ASP A 69 0.14 27.55 -21.65
CA ASP A 69 0.62 26.55 -22.62
C ASP A 69 -0.45 25.50 -22.92
N GLY A 70 -1.31 25.79 -23.90
CA GLY A 70 -2.17 24.89 -24.65
C GLY A 70 -2.43 23.52 -23.97
N TRP A 71 -3.17 23.52 -22.85
CA TRP A 71 -3.52 22.28 -22.16
C TRP A 71 -4.43 21.47 -23.09
N SER A 72 -3.92 20.32 -23.58
CA SER A 72 -4.77 19.32 -24.22
C SER A 72 -5.80 18.91 -23.19
N ASP A 73 -7.09 19.03 -23.50
CA ASP A 73 -8.20 18.66 -22.61
C ASP A 73 -8.17 17.20 -22.14
N ASP A 74 -7.38 16.34 -22.78
CA ASP A 74 -7.29 14.91 -22.53
C ASP A 74 -5.94 14.52 -21.93
N ILE A 75 -5.95 13.98 -20.71
CA ILE A 75 -4.77 13.41 -20.06
C ILE A 75 -4.47 12.05 -20.67
N LYS A 76 -3.29 11.86 -21.27
CA LYS A 76 -2.89 10.61 -21.92
C LYS A 76 -2.13 9.73 -20.93
N VAL A 77 -2.68 8.57 -20.64
CA VAL A 77 -2.12 7.61 -19.66
C VAL A 77 -1.75 6.30 -20.35
N ALA A 78 -0.52 5.83 -20.13
CA ALA A 78 -0.14 4.45 -20.42
C ALA A 78 -0.30 3.61 -19.17
N LEU A 79 -0.99 2.47 -19.28
CA LEU A 79 -1.02 1.42 -18.27
C LEU A 79 -0.34 0.17 -18.84
N ILE A 80 0.79 -0.21 -18.25
CA ILE A 80 1.64 -1.31 -18.73
C ILE A 80 1.63 -2.42 -17.70
N LEU A 81 0.90 -3.52 -17.98
CA LEU A 81 0.74 -4.65 -17.08
C LEU A 81 0.95 -5.97 -17.84
N PRO A 82 1.51 -7.03 -17.21
CA PRO A 82 1.70 -8.33 -17.85
C PRO A 82 0.43 -9.18 -17.81
N PHE A 83 -0.54 -8.82 -18.65
CA PHE A 83 -1.86 -9.48 -18.67
C PHE A 83 -1.79 -10.94 -19.13
N LYS A 84 -0.83 -11.29 -20.00
CA LYS A 84 -0.74 -12.60 -20.68
C LYS A 84 -2.01 -12.93 -21.47
N ALA A 85 -2.53 -11.94 -22.21
CA ALA A 85 -3.81 -12.04 -22.89
C ALA A 85 -3.84 -13.11 -24.00
N ASP A 86 -2.67 -13.42 -24.58
CA ASP A 86 -2.45 -14.43 -25.60
C ASP A 86 -2.25 -15.86 -25.02
N GLN A 87 -2.27 -16.01 -23.70
CA GLN A 87 -2.07 -17.27 -22.97
C GLN A 87 -3.20 -17.48 -21.97
N LYS A 88 -2.84 -17.83 -20.71
CA LYS A 88 -3.75 -17.82 -19.58
C LYS A 88 -3.68 -16.43 -18.91
N PRO A 89 -4.72 -15.62 -19.04
CA PRO A 89 -4.71 -14.26 -18.46
C PRO A 89 -4.45 -14.26 -16.95
N SER A 90 -3.66 -13.31 -16.50
CA SER A 90 -3.37 -13.12 -15.09
C SER A 90 -4.57 -12.49 -14.39
N SER A 91 -5.19 -13.21 -13.46
CA SER A 91 -6.31 -12.70 -12.67
C SER A 91 -5.95 -11.45 -11.88
N ASN A 92 -4.74 -11.38 -11.32
CA ASN A 92 -4.27 -10.26 -10.53
C ASN A 92 -4.20 -8.96 -11.33
N TYR A 93 -3.65 -9.01 -12.54
CA TYR A 93 -3.53 -7.81 -13.38
C TYR A 93 -4.85 -7.42 -14.04
N LEU A 94 -5.74 -8.37 -14.31
CA LEU A 94 -7.13 -8.07 -14.70
C LEU A 94 -7.88 -7.39 -13.56
N GLU A 95 -7.66 -7.83 -12.33
CA GLU A 95 -8.23 -7.20 -11.13
C GLU A 95 -7.70 -5.76 -10.94
N MET A 96 -6.38 -5.55 -11.10
CA MET A 96 -5.76 -4.23 -11.06
C MET A 96 -6.34 -3.31 -12.14
N TYR A 97 -6.52 -3.82 -13.35
CA TYR A 97 -7.17 -3.08 -14.43
C TYR A 97 -8.63 -2.72 -14.09
N SER A 98 -9.38 -3.65 -13.48
CA SER A 98 -10.76 -3.39 -13.04
C SER A 98 -10.84 -2.25 -12.02
N GLY A 99 -9.94 -2.24 -11.04
CA GLY A 99 -9.81 -1.12 -10.09
C GLY A 99 -9.45 0.20 -10.78
N THR A 100 -8.53 0.15 -11.74
CA THR A 100 -8.18 1.30 -12.59
C THR A 100 -9.39 1.88 -13.31
N LEU A 101 -10.25 1.03 -13.90
CA LEU A 101 -11.46 1.48 -14.61
C LEU A 101 -12.45 2.20 -13.68
N LEU A 102 -12.60 1.74 -12.43
CA LEU A 102 -13.44 2.44 -11.45
C LEU A 102 -12.86 3.82 -11.09
N ALA A 103 -11.52 3.90 -10.90
CA ALA A 103 -10.88 5.19 -10.65
C ALA A 103 -11.09 6.18 -11.82
N LEU A 104 -10.96 5.69 -13.05
CA LEU A 104 -11.20 6.52 -14.25
C LEU A 104 -12.64 7.00 -14.35
N ARG A 105 -13.60 6.13 -14.02
CA ARG A 105 -15.03 6.51 -13.97
C ARG A 105 -15.28 7.61 -12.94
N ASP A 106 -14.71 7.46 -11.74
CA ASP A 106 -14.88 8.43 -10.65
C ASP A 106 -14.23 9.78 -10.99
N LEU A 107 -13.04 9.76 -11.59
CA LEU A 107 -12.35 10.97 -12.06
C LEU A 107 -13.07 11.62 -13.23
N GLY A 108 -13.57 10.81 -14.17
CA GLY A 108 -14.39 11.29 -15.29
C GLY A 108 -15.68 11.98 -14.83
N SER A 109 -16.34 11.43 -13.78
CA SER A 109 -17.52 12.06 -13.18
C SER A 109 -17.22 13.44 -12.54
N ARG A 110 -15.95 13.70 -12.20
CA ARG A 110 -15.45 15.00 -11.71
C ARG A 110 -14.98 15.93 -12.84
N GLY A 111 -15.14 15.51 -14.10
CA GLY A 111 -14.84 16.32 -15.28
C GLY A 111 -13.45 16.08 -15.88
N LEU A 112 -12.64 15.15 -15.40
CA LEU A 112 -11.37 14.83 -16.04
C LEU A 112 -11.61 14.04 -17.34
N LYS A 113 -11.00 14.49 -18.41
CA LYS A 113 -10.96 13.76 -19.69
C LYS A 113 -9.67 12.97 -19.75
N ILE A 114 -9.77 11.64 -19.84
CA ILE A 114 -8.64 10.73 -19.75
C ILE A 114 -8.64 9.80 -20.95
N ASN A 115 -7.49 9.71 -21.63
CA ASN A 115 -7.25 8.77 -22.70
C ASN A 115 -6.30 7.68 -22.20
N LEU A 116 -6.85 6.51 -21.87
CA LEU A 116 -6.09 5.36 -21.38
C LEU A 116 -5.62 4.50 -22.56
N ARG A 117 -4.31 4.26 -22.64
CA ARG A 117 -3.71 3.24 -23.49
C ARG A 117 -3.21 2.08 -22.63
N VAL A 118 -3.64 0.87 -22.94
CA VAL A 118 -3.29 -0.34 -22.19
C VAL A 118 -2.32 -1.17 -23.01
N PHE A 119 -1.24 -1.61 -22.37
CA PHE A 119 -0.20 -2.44 -22.98
C PHE A 119 -0.05 -3.72 -22.16
N ASP A 120 0.02 -4.87 -22.88
CA ASP A 120 0.36 -6.16 -22.26
C ASP A 120 1.87 -6.39 -22.37
N SER A 121 2.59 -6.13 -21.26
CA SER A 121 4.05 -6.32 -21.23
C SER A 121 4.52 -7.77 -21.29
N ALA A 122 3.59 -8.74 -21.18
CA ALA A 122 3.88 -10.17 -21.36
C ALA A 122 3.64 -10.66 -22.78
N SER A 123 3.07 -9.84 -23.65
CA SER A 123 2.85 -10.21 -25.06
C SER A 123 4.16 -10.15 -25.84
N SER A 124 4.35 -11.12 -26.74
CA SER A 124 5.50 -11.12 -27.66
C SER A 124 5.50 -9.95 -28.65
N SER A 125 4.35 -9.28 -28.81
CA SER A 125 4.20 -8.09 -29.64
C SER A 125 4.46 -6.78 -28.89
N TYR A 126 4.76 -6.84 -27.59
CA TYR A 126 5.06 -5.67 -26.78
C TYR A 126 6.49 -5.19 -27.07
N HIS A 127 6.58 -4.14 -27.83
CA HIS A 127 7.84 -3.44 -28.09
C HIS A 127 7.61 -1.94 -27.87
N PRO A 128 7.81 -1.43 -26.65
CA PRO A 128 7.63 -0.01 -26.38
C PRO A 128 8.68 0.77 -27.16
N ASP A 129 8.21 1.79 -27.86
CA ASP A 129 9.09 2.76 -28.50
C ASP A 129 9.06 4.10 -27.78
N ARG A 130 10.09 4.89 -27.99
CA ARG A 130 10.23 6.21 -27.35
C ARG A 130 9.11 7.15 -27.75
N GLU A 131 8.67 7.15 -29.00
CA GLU A 131 7.66 8.07 -29.49
C GLU A 131 6.32 7.80 -28.82
N ALA A 132 5.93 6.52 -28.70
CA ALA A 132 4.70 6.12 -28.05
C ALA A 132 4.69 6.47 -26.56
N LEU A 133 5.83 6.28 -25.86
CA LEU A 133 5.98 6.61 -24.44
C LEU A 133 6.02 8.11 -24.19
N ASP A 134 6.77 8.86 -25.00
CA ASP A 134 6.89 10.32 -24.89
C ASP A 134 5.57 11.06 -25.23
N ALA A 135 4.65 10.40 -25.96
CA ALA A 135 3.31 10.91 -26.21
C ALA A 135 2.39 10.83 -24.98
N MET A 136 2.78 10.13 -23.89
CA MET A 136 1.97 9.98 -22.69
C MET A 136 2.31 11.06 -21.66
N ASP A 137 1.30 11.50 -20.92
CA ASP A 137 1.46 12.43 -19.80
C ASP A 137 1.83 11.70 -18.50
N LEU A 138 1.38 10.45 -18.37
CA LEU A 138 1.60 9.57 -17.22
C LEU A 138 1.83 8.14 -17.71
N ILE A 139 2.87 7.48 -17.22
CA ILE A 139 3.17 6.08 -17.50
C ILE A 139 3.09 5.29 -16.20
N ILE A 140 2.15 4.37 -16.08
CA ILE A 140 1.97 3.48 -14.91
C ILE A 140 2.40 2.08 -15.30
N GLY A 141 3.41 1.55 -14.63
CA GLY A 141 4.07 0.29 -14.97
C GLY A 141 5.29 0.52 -15.90
N PRO A 142 5.95 -0.58 -16.28
CA PRO A 142 5.72 -1.99 -15.93
C PRO A 142 5.74 -2.29 -14.42
N VAL A 143 5.49 -3.57 -14.07
CA VAL A 143 5.35 -3.98 -12.66
C VAL A 143 6.62 -4.64 -12.09
N ASP A 144 7.57 -4.99 -12.94
CA ASP A 144 8.84 -5.59 -12.54
C ASP A 144 10.01 -4.61 -12.70
N PHE A 145 11.08 -4.89 -11.96
CA PHE A 145 12.26 -4.01 -11.89
C PHE A 145 12.90 -3.76 -13.25
N ASN A 146 13.11 -4.81 -14.04
CA ASN A 146 13.80 -4.71 -15.33
C ASN A 146 12.95 -3.92 -16.34
N GLY A 147 11.66 -4.20 -16.40
CA GLY A 147 10.72 -3.47 -17.26
C GLY A 147 10.64 -1.99 -16.91
N ILE A 148 10.65 -1.64 -15.61
CA ILE A 148 10.69 -0.25 -15.16
C ILE A 148 12.00 0.42 -15.58
N ALA A 149 13.15 -0.24 -15.39
CA ALA A 149 14.44 0.29 -15.77
C ALA A 149 14.54 0.53 -17.28
N GLU A 150 14.08 -0.43 -18.09
CA GLU A 150 14.04 -0.34 -19.55
C GLU A 150 13.13 0.82 -20.00
N THR A 151 11.86 0.86 -19.53
CA THR A 151 10.90 1.91 -19.87
C THR A 151 11.43 3.29 -19.49
N SER A 152 12.03 3.41 -18.30
CA SER A 152 12.61 4.67 -17.82
C SER A 152 13.80 5.13 -18.68
N SER A 153 14.58 4.21 -19.23
CA SER A 153 15.70 4.53 -20.12
C SER A 153 15.27 4.93 -21.53
N LEU A 154 14.15 4.38 -22.01
CA LEU A 154 13.60 4.67 -23.33
C LEU A 154 12.91 6.03 -23.38
N CYS A 155 12.16 6.42 -22.34
CA CYS A 155 11.45 7.69 -22.33
C CYS A 155 12.39 8.88 -22.14
N SER A 156 11.92 10.06 -22.57
CA SER A 156 12.52 11.32 -22.21
C SER A 156 12.46 11.53 -20.69
N ARG A 157 13.48 12.19 -20.11
CA ARG A 157 13.54 12.45 -18.66
C ARG A 157 12.39 13.31 -18.11
N SER A 158 11.64 13.97 -18.97
CA SER A 158 10.44 14.71 -18.60
C SER A 158 9.20 13.82 -18.43
N ARG A 159 9.28 12.54 -18.79
CA ARG A 159 8.20 11.56 -18.66
C ARG A 159 8.43 10.69 -17.45
N MET A 160 7.47 10.69 -16.53
CA MET A 160 7.57 9.93 -15.29
C MET A 160 7.02 8.52 -15.47
N VAL A 161 7.83 7.54 -15.09
CA VAL A 161 7.46 6.12 -15.03
C VAL A 161 7.15 5.77 -13.58
N VAL A 162 5.89 5.48 -13.32
CA VAL A 162 5.41 5.10 -12.00
C VAL A 162 5.54 3.59 -11.84
N SER A 163 6.32 3.15 -10.85
CA SER A 163 6.32 1.76 -10.39
C SER A 163 5.10 1.51 -9.50
N PRO A 164 4.11 0.71 -9.94
CA PRO A 164 2.90 0.52 -9.16
C PRO A 164 2.99 -0.60 -8.11
N LEU A 165 3.92 -1.56 -8.28
CA LEU A 165 4.02 -2.77 -7.46
C LEU A 165 5.43 -3.13 -6.99
N GLU A 166 6.51 -2.62 -7.65
CA GLU A 166 7.89 -3.02 -7.37
C GLU A 166 8.58 -2.05 -6.40
N PRO A 167 8.77 -2.42 -5.11
CA PRO A 167 9.41 -1.54 -4.15
C PRO A 167 10.92 -1.34 -4.40
N LYS A 168 11.59 -2.28 -5.09
CA LYS A 168 13.02 -2.15 -5.46
C LYS A 168 13.25 -1.03 -6.49
N ALA A 169 12.19 -0.53 -7.14
CA ALA A 169 12.27 0.64 -8.01
C ALA A 169 12.77 1.90 -7.27
N ALA A 170 12.81 1.89 -5.93
CA ALA A 170 13.47 2.92 -5.13
C ALA A 170 14.93 3.16 -5.54
N SER A 171 15.65 2.10 -5.96
CA SER A 171 17.04 2.22 -6.45
C SER A 171 17.14 2.92 -7.81
N LEU A 172 16.06 2.95 -8.60
CA LEU A 172 15.99 3.61 -9.90
C LEU A 172 15.57 5.08 -9.81
N VAL A 173 15.11 5.54 -8.64
CA VAL A 173 14.65 6.92 -8.44
C VAL A 173 15.74 7.95 -8.74
N SER A 174 17.01 7.60 -8.50
CA SER A 174 18.17 8.44 -8.85
C SER A 174 18.33 8.69 -10.36
N ASN A 175 17.73 7.86 -11.21
CA ASN A 175 17.71 8.08 -12.66
C ASN A 175 16.92 9.33 -13.08
N GLY A 176 16.09 9.87 -12.17
CA GLY A 176 15.43 11.16 -12.30
C GLY A 176 14.03 11.12 -12.89
N ASN A 177 13.59 10.01 -13.49
CA ASN A 177 12.25 9.89 -14.09
C ASN A 177 11.45 8.68 -13.59
N VAL A 178 11.83 8.11 -12.45
CA VAL A 178 11.10 7.00 -11.81
C VAL A 178 10.42 7.47 -10.53
N ILE A 179 9.16 7.09 -10.38
CA ILE A 179 8.38 7.28 -9.15
C ILE A 179 8.07 5.90 -8.57
N GLN A 180 8.60 5.62 -7.39
CA GLN A 180 8.31 4.38 -6.68
C GLN A 180 7.11 4.58 -5.77
N SER A 181 6.02 3.80 -5.98
CA SER A 181 4.79 3.88 -5.18
C SER A 181 4.77 2.94 -3.98
N PRO A 182 5.11 1.63 -4.12
CA PRO A 182 5.05 0.71 -2.99
C PRO A 182 6.25 0.91 -2.07
N VAL A 183 5.98 1.10 -0.79
CA VAL A 183 7.05 1.28 0.20
C VAL A 183 7.73 -0.05 0.51
N GLY A 184 9.07 -0.05 0.56
CA GLY A 184 9.86 -1.23 0.87
C GLY A 184 9.77 -1.64 2.35
N TRP A 185 10.13 -2.89 2.64
CA TRP A 185 10.13 -3.46 4.00
C TRP A 185 11.03 -2.68 4.98
N ALA A 186 12.16 -2.16 4.52
CA ALA A 186 13.09 -1.39 5.36
C ALA A 186 12.41 -0.15 5.95
N ARG A 187 11.61 0.55 5.15
CA ARG A 187 10.85 1.70 5.65
C ARG A 187 9.77 1.32 6.66
N GLN A 188 9.16 0.14 6.52
CA GLN A 188 8.22 -0.37 7.54
C GLN A 188 8.96 -0.61 8.87
N VAL A 189 10.17 -1.17 8.83
CA VAL A 189 11.03 -1.35 10.03
C VAL A 189 11.38 0.00 10.63
N ASP A 190 11.74 1.00 9.83
CA ASP A 190 12.01 2.36 10.35
C ASP A 190 10.82 2.91 11.13
N VAL A 191 9.63 2.90 10.50
CA VAL A 191 8.40 3.42 11.14
C VAL A 191 8.03 2.61 12.38
N MET A 192 8.23 1.30 12.37
CA MET A 192 7.98 0.43 13.53
C MET A 192 8.89 0.78 14.69
N VAL A 193 10.19 0.98 14.45
CA VAL A 193 11.16 1.33 15.50
C VAL A 193 10.93 2.76 16.02
N ASP A 194 10.64 3.71 15.13
CA ASP A 194 10.29 5.08 15.52
C ASP A 194 9.02 5.07 16.39
N TRP A 195 8.02 4.26 16.03
CA TRP A 195 6.79 4.12 16.80
C TRP A 195 7.04 3.49 18.18
N LEU A 196 7.84 2.42 18.22
CA LEU A 196 8.29 1.81 19.47
C LEU A 196 8.97 2.86 20.39
N ALA A 197 9.88 3.66 19.83
CA ALA A 197 10.57 4.73 20.58
C ALA A 197 9.60 5.76 21.18
N MET A 198 8.59 6.16 20.41
CA MET A 198 7.57 7.13 20.83
C MET A 198 6.69 6.59 21.98
N GLU A 199 6.38 5.30 21.98
CA GLU A 199 5.51 4.69 22.98
C GLU A 199 6.26 4.16 24.22
N THR A 200 7.59 3.99 24.15
CA THR A 200 8.38 3.38 25.24
C THR A 200 8.53 4.33 26.42
N GLY A 201 7.95 3.96 27.54
CA GLY A 201 8.06 4.66 28.82
C GLY A 201 9.28 4.23 29.63
N ARG A 202 9.61 4.98 30.71
CA ARG A 202 10.77 4.70 31.57
C ARG A 202 10.70 3.37 32.33
N THR A 203 9.49 2.88 32.60
CA THR A 203 9.22 1.65 33.35
C THR A 203 8.93 0.46 32.43
N ASP A 204 8.95 0.68 31.12
CA ASP A 204 8.72 -0.35 30.13
C ASP A 204 10.00 -1.16 29.88
N GLN A 205 9.83 -2.40 29.48
CA GLN A 205 10.93 -3.23 29.02
C GLN A 205 10.76 -3.58 27.55
N VAL A 206 11.75 -3.23 26.74
CA VAL A 206 11.80 -3.66 25.33
C VAL A 206 12.52 -5.00 25.25
N ILE A 207 11.86 -5.96 24.60
CA ILE A 207 12.33 -7.33 24.39
C ILE A 207 12.48 -7.59 22.91
N VAL A 208 13.61 -8.16 22.53
CA VAL A 208 13.83 -8.67 21.17
C VAL A 208 13.98 -10.17 21.23
N ILE A 209 13.02 -10.88 20.64
CA ILE A 209 13.09 -12.34 20.47
C ILE A 209 13.97 -12.62 19.25
N ARG A 210 15.13 -13.26 19.49
CA ARG A 210 16.13 -13.53 18.46
C ARG A 210 16.02 -14.96 17.97
N ASP A 211 15.95 -15.11 16.66
CA ASP A 211 16.15 -16.41 16.05
C ASP A 211 17.65 -16.68 15.90
N ALA A 212 18.14 -17.71 16.57
CA ALA A 212 19.55 -18.09 16.51
C ALA A 212 19.88 -18.98 15.29
N SER A 213 18.89 -19.36 14.50
CA SER A 213 19.08 -20.18 13.31
C SER A 213 19.71 -19.39 12.16
N ILE A 214 20.35 -20.11 11.22
CA ILE A 214 20.90 -19.49 10.01
C ILE A 214 19.80 -18.82 9.18
N LYS A 215 18.61 -19.43 9.11
CA LYS A 215 17.46 -18.90 8.38
C LYS A 215 16.92 -17.61 9.00
N GLY A 216 16.98 -17.49 10.33
CA GLY A 216 16.51 -16.32 11.06
C GLY A 216 17.43 -15.11 10.94
N ASN A 217 18.71 -15.32 10.64
CA ASN A 217 19.71 -14.24 10.54
C ASN A 217 19.84 -13.70 9.09
N GLY A 218 18.74 -13.28 8.50
CA GLY A 218 18.70 -12.70 7.17
C GLY A 218 18.81 -11.16 7.17
N GLU A 219 18.49 -10.57 6.02
CA GLU A 219 18.63 -9.13 5.77
C GLU A 219 17.71 -8.30 6.66
N GLN A 220 16.45 -8.73 6.84
CA GLN A 220 15.47 -7.95 7.59
C GLN A 220 15.76 -7.97 9.09
N SER A 221 16.14 -9.13 9.65
CA SER A 221 16.53 -9.22 11.06
C SER A 221 17.79 -8.42 11.35
N ALA A 222 18.81 -8.46 10.47
CA ALA A 222 20.01 -7.67 10.59
C ALA A 222 19.74 -6.16 10.52
N TYR A 223 18.86 -5.75 9.61
CA TYR A 223 18.46 -4.34 9.50
C TYR A 223 17.71 -3.85 10.75
N LEU A 224 16.76 -4.64 11.25
CA LEU A 224 16.05 -4.34 12.50
C LEU A 224 17.03 -4.14 13.66
N MET A 225 17.99 -5.06 13.84
CA MET A 225 18.98 -4.95 14.91
C MET A 225 19.88 -3.73 14.76
N SER A 226 20.29 -3.41 13.55
CA SER A 226 21.07 -2.18 13.26
C SER A 226 20.27 -0.92 13.60
N LYS A 227 18.98 -0.89 13.25
CA LYS A 227 18.10 0.22 13.51
C LYS A 227 17.86 0.44 15.01
N LEU A 228 17.63 -0.65 15.75
CA LEU A 228 17.49 -0.62 17.21
C LEU A 228 18.77 -0.13 17.89
N ALA A 229 19.94 -0.59 17.45
CA ALA A 229 21.23 -0.13 17.99
C ALA A 229 21.43 1.39 17.78
N GLY A 230 20.94 1.93 16.65
CA GLY A 230 21.01 3.38 16.36
C GLY A 230 19.93 4.23 17.02
N SER A 231 18.87 3.62 17.57
CA SER A 231 17.72 4.35 18.14
C SER A 231 17.90 4.85 19.57
N GLY A 232 18.92 4.36 20.29
CA GLY A 232 19.10 4.64 21.70
C GLY A 232 18.14 3.89 22.66
N ILE A 233 17.28 3.02 22.13
CA ILE A 233 16.37 2.20 22.93
C ILE A 233 17.18 1.10 23.63
N LEU A 234 17.01 1.01 24.95
CA LEU A 234 17.55 -0.12 25.72
C LEU A 234 16.64 -1.34 25.55
N TYR A 235 17.21 -2.46 25.13
CA TYR A 235 16.47 -3.70 24.96
C TYR A 235 17.22 -4.92 25.49
N ARG A 236 16.46 -5.98 25.80
CA ARG A 236 16.98 -7.29 26.21
C ARG A 236 16.70 -8.31 25.09
N ASN A 237 17.73 -9.09 24.75
CA ASN A 237 17.55 -10.23 23.84
C ASN A 237 17.15 -11.48 24.62
N ILE A 238 16.21 -12.24 24.06
CA ILE A 238 15.79 -13.58 24.49
C ILE A 238 15.60 -14.47 23.25
N ASN A 239 15.51 -15.80 23.44
CA ASN A 239 15.28 -16.72 22.31
C ASN A 239 13.79 -17.11 22.17
N SER A 240 12.99 -16.96 23.20
CA SER A 240 11.55 -17.17 23.19
C SER A 240 10.87 -16.38 24.30
N ILE A 241 9.61 -15.98 24.08
CA ILE A 241 8.78 -15.33 25.11
C ILE A 241 8.70 -16.14 26.41
N LYS A 242 8.84 -17.45 26.33
CA LYS A 242 8.83 -18.37 27.47
C LYS A 242 9.95 -18.14 28.51
N GLU A 243 11.00 -17.41 28.13
CA GLU A 243 12.06 -17.00 29.05
C GLU A 243 11.63 -15.87 30.00
N LEU A 244 10.52 -15.19 29.73
CA LEU A 244 10.00 -14.14 30.60
C LEU A 244 9.18 -14.73 31.72
N GLN A 245 9.82 -14.86 32.89
CA GLN A 245 9.18 -15.25 34.15
C GLN A 245 8.97 -14.00 35.00
N ASN A 246 7.89 -13.95 35.80
CA ASN A 246 7.59 -12.87 36.73
C ASN A 246 7.60 -11.48 36.06
N MET A 247 6.67 -11.25 35.11
CA MET A 247 6.53 -10.00 34.37
C MET A 247 6.11 -8.83 35.28
N GLN A 248 7.09 -8.05 35.76
CA GLN A 248 6.90 -6.98 36.75
C GLN A 248 6.93 -5.57 36.16
N HIS A 249 7.32 -5.43 34.87
CA HIS A 249 7.36 -4.12 34.20
C HIS A 249 5.96 -3.64 33.84
N THR A 250 5.79 -2.33 33.74
CA THR A 250 4.51 -1.69 33.37
C THR A 250 4.04 -2.16 32.00
N GLN A 251 4.96 -2.23 31.03
CA GLN A 251 4.72 -2.76 29.71
C GLN A 251 5.92 -3.55 29.20
N TYR A 252 5.63 -4.64 28.50
CA TYR A 252 6.61 -5.40 27.71
C TYR A 252 6.36 -5.13 26.22
N ARG A 253 7.31 -4.44 25.60
CA ARG A 253 7.28 -4.10 24.17
C ARG A 253 8.13 -5.08 23.40
N ILE A 254 7.49 -5.92 22.62
CA ILE A 254 8.12 -7.10 22.02
C ILE A 254 8.35 -6.91 20.54
N LEU A 255 9.52 -7.30 20.07
CA LEU A 255 9.92 -7.40 18.67
C LEU A 255 10.41 -8.82 18.39
N ILE A 256 10.23 -9.31 17.18
CA ILE A 256 10.80 -10.56 16.70
C ILE A 256 11.81 -10.25 15.61
N ALA A 257 13.08 -10.62 15.82
CA ALA A 257 14.15 -10.48 14.86
C ALA A 257 14.44 -11.85 14.22
N SER A 258 13.72 -12.15 13.13
CA SER A 258 13.89 -13.37 12.33
C SER A 258 13.48 -13.13 10.89
N ASP A 259 14.14 -13.80 9.95
CA ASP A 259 13.75 -13.89 8.54
C ASP A 259 13.07 -15.25 8.22
N ASP A 260 12.91 -16.12 9.22
CA ASP A 260 12.17 -17.39 9.10
C ASP A 260 10.68 -17.22 9.46
N ASP A 261 9.80 -17.37 8.47
CA ASP A 261 8.35 -17.24 8.65
C ASP A 261 7.79 -18.26 9.65
N ALA A 262 8.37 -19.47 9.73
CA ALA A 262 7.94 -20.48 10.67
C ALA A 262 8.27 -20.10 12.13
N PHE A 263 9.44 -19.51 12.35
CA PHE A 263 9.82 -18.97 13.65
C PHE A 263 8.92 -17.80 14.05
N ILE A 264 8.68 -16.85 13.14
CA ILE A 264 7.77 -15.72 13.37
C ILE A 264 6.38 -16.22 13.76
N THR A 265 5.81 -17.15 12.98
CA THR A 265 4.48 -17.72 13.25
C THR A 265 4.40 -18.35 14.63
N LYS A 266 5.41 -19.15 15.00
CA LYS A 266 5.49 -19.79 16.30
C LYS A 266 5.56 -18.77 17.44
N GLU A 267 6.47 -17.80 17.36
CA GLU A 267 6.65 -16.82 18.43
C GLU A 267 5.46 -15.85 18.55
N VAL A 268 4.81 -15.45 17.43
CA VAL A 268 3.56 -14.67 17.48
C VAL A 268 2.48 -15.40 18.26
N ARG A 269 2.30 -16.71 18.01
CA ARG A 269 1.35 -17.54 18.75
C ARG A 269 1.70 -17.64 20.25
N GLU A 270 2.97 -17.87 20.58
CA GLU A 270 3.40 -17.95 21.98
C GLU A 270 3.24 -16.60 22.70
N ILE A 271 3.48 -15.48 22.02
CA ILE A 271 3.20 -14.12 22.53
C ILE A 271 1.69 -13.93 22.75
N GLY A 272 0.85 -14.34 21.79
CA GLY A 272 -0.59 -14.30 21.91
C GLY A 272 -1.07 -15.08 23.15
N ILE A 273 -0.58 -16.30 23.37
CA ILE A 273 -0.88 -17.10 24.57
C ILE A 273 -0.42 -16.37 25.85
N ALA A 274 0.80 -15.83 25.88
CA ALA A 274 1.29 -15.07 27.03
C ALA A 274 0.43 -13.84 27.32
N ALA A 275 -0.04 -13.16 26.28
CA ALA A 275 -0.87 -11.96 26.38
C ALA A 275 -2.29 -12.25 26.90
N THR A 276 -2.81 -13.48 26.79
CA THR A 276 -4.07 -13.86 27.46
C THR A 276 -3.95 -13.91 28.98
N ILE A 277 -2.73 -14.08 29.50
CA ILE A 277 -2.43 -14.15 30.93
C ILE A 277 -1.95 -12.78 31.44
N HIS A 278 -1.17 -12.08 30.62
CA HIS A 278 -0.49 -10.84 30.95
C HIS A 278 -0.94 -9.74 30.00
N ASN A 279 -1.81 -8.84 30.45
CA ASN A 279 -2.38 -7.74 29.65
C ASN A 279 -1.40 -6.56 29.41
N ASN A 280 -0.15 -6.69 29.82
CA ASN A 280 0.92 -5.69 29.67
C ASN A 280 1.91 -6.01 28.54
N ILE A 281 1.48 -6.75 27.53
CA ILE A 281 2.26 -7.09 26.35
C ILE A 281 1.79 -6.26 25.15
N THR A 282 2.74 -5.75 24.37
CA THR A 282 2.51 -5.10 23.07
C THR A 282 3.53 -5.63 22.07
N LEU A 283 3.05 -6.24 20.98
CA LEU A 283 3.88 -6.71 19.88
C LEU A 283 4.07 -5.61 18.84
N TYR A 284 5.29 -5.33 18.41
CA TYR A 284 5.60 -4.45 17.29
C TYR A 284 6.01 -5.27 16.07
N SER A 285 5.39 -5.01 14.94
CA SER A 285 5.56 -5.83 13.74
C SER A 285 5.52 -5.02 12.45
N THR A 286 6.00 -5.62 11.37
CA THR A 286 5.71 -5.20 10.00
C THR A 286 4.55 -6.01 9.42
N SER A 287 4.02 -5.61 8.26
CA SER A 287 2.94 -6.34 7.56
C SER A 287 3.30 -7.80 7.21
N ARG A 288 4.59 -8.16 7.21
CA ARG A 288 5.05 -9.54 7.02
C ARG A 288 4.44 -10.50 8.03
N PHE A 289 4.29 -10.06 9.31
CA PHE A 289 3.75 -10.93 10.36
C PHE A 289 2.31 -11.38 10.08
N ARG A 290 1.49 -10.50 9.51
CA ARG A 290 0.14 -10.88 9.08
C ARG A 290 0.16 -11.96 7.99
N ASN A 291 1.13 -11.89 7.08
CA ASN A 291 1.29 -12.93 6.06
C ASN A 291 1.76 -14.26 6.68
N CYS A 292 2.64 -14.21 7.67
CA CYS A 292 3.12 -15.41 8.38
C CYS A 292 1.99 -16.11 9.16
N VAL A 293 1.17 -15.36 9.92
CA VAL A 293 0.07 -15.94 10.70
C VAL A 293 -1.12 -16.37 9.84
N GLY A 294 -1.15 -15.96 8.57
CA GLY A 294 -2.21 -16.32 7.61
C GLY A 294 -3.58 -15.75 7.98
N PRO A 295 -4.67 -16.53 7.81
CA PRO A 295 -6.02 -16.06 8.06
C PRO A 295 -6.36 -15.91 9.54
N ASP A 296 -5.70 -16.64 10.44
CA ASP A 296 -5.92 -16.54 11.88
C ASP A 296 -5.08 -15.42 12.46
N VAL A 297 -5.72 -14.28 12.69
CA VAL A 297 -5.08 -13.08 13.23
C VAL A 297 -5.39 -12.85 14.71
N PHE A 298 -5.99 -13.81 15.39
CA PHE A 298 -6.40 -13.69 16.78
C PHE A 298 -5.21 -13.38 17.72
N ASP A 299 -4.07 -14.02 17.46
CA ASP A 299 -2.85 -13.76 18.23
C ASP A 299 -2.32 -12.33 18.09
N LEU A 300 -2.57 -11.68 16.93
CA LEU A 300 -2.23 -10.27 16.76
C LEU A 300 -3.10 -9.35 17.61
N TYR A 301 -4.38 -9.69 17.78
CA TYR A 301 -5.29 -8.93 18.63
C TYR A 301 -4.92 -9.10 20.11
N THR A 302 -4.74 -10.32 20.57
CA THR A 302 -4.39 -10.59 21.99
C THR A 302 -3.06 -9.97 22.35
N ALA A 303 -2.07 -9.97 21.46
CA ALA A 303 -0.77 -9.32 21.64
C ALA A 303 -0.80 -7.80 21.52
N ASN A 304 -1.98 -7.16 21.38
CA ASN A 304 -2.12 -5.71 21.23
C ASN A 304 -1.17 -5.14 20.16
N THR A 305 -1.18 -5.72 18.97
CA THR A 305 -0.13 -5.53 17.97
C THR A 305 -0.14 -4.15 17.34
N ARG A 306 1.05 -3.54 17.25
CA ARG A 306 1.38 -2.33 16.51
C ARG A 306 2.04 -2.74 15.19
N MET A 307 1.34 -2.60 14.07
CA MET A 307 1.83 -3.06 12.77
C MET A 307 2.10 -1.89 11.83
N ALA A 308 3.33 -1.79 11.36
CA ALA A 308 3.70 -0.91 10.24
C ALA A 308 3.44 -1.64 8.91
N ALA A 309 2.56 -1.11 8.07
CA ALA A 309 2.11 -1.77 6.85
C ALA A 309 2.18 -0.85 5.63
N THR A 310 2.67 -1.37 4.50
CA THR A 310 2.60 -0.67 3.21
C THR A 310 1.16 -0.62 2.71
N TYR A 311 0.43 -1.72 2.88
CA TYR A 311 -0.95 -1.89 2.44
C TYR A 311 -1.84 -2.36 3.59
N TYR A 312 -2.95 -1.70 3.74
CA TYR A 312 -4.00 -2.12 4.67
C TYR A 312 -5.35 -1.58 4.22
N VAL A 313 -6.35 -2.43 4.11
CA VAL A 313 -7.73 -2.04 3.77
C VAL A 313 -8.53 -1.93 5.05
N ASP A 314 -9.05 -0.74 5.31
CA ASP A 314 -10.01 -0.52 6.40
C ASP A 314 -11.43 -0.72 5.87
N TYR A 315 -11.98 -1.92 6.07
CA TYR A 315 -13.32 -2.27 5.60
C TYR A 315 -14.46 -1.54 6.36
N ASP A 316 -14.15 -0.85 7.45
CA ASP A 316 -15.11 -0.01 8.16
C ASP A 316 -15.21 1.40 7.56
N SER A 317 -14.23 1.80 6.78
CA SER A 317 -14.21 3.07 6.05
C SER A 317 -15.35 3.15 5.03
N GLU A 318 -16.08 4.26 5.01
CA GLU A 318 -17.17 4.50 4.03
C GLU A 318 -16.64 4.53 2.58
N ALA A 319 -15.42 5.02 2.36
CA ALA A 319 -14.81 5.03 1.04
C ALA A 319 -14.55 3.61 0.53
N VAL A 320 -14.07 2.72 1.41
CA VAL A 320 -13.84 1.31 1.08
C VAL A 320 -15.17 0.60 0.84
N LYS A 321 -16.17 0.79 1.71
CA LYS A 321 -17.51 0.21 1.53
C LYS A 321 -18.13 0.62 0.20
N LYS A 322 -18.04 1.90 -0.15
CA LYS A 322 -18.52 2.41 -1.45
C LYS A 322 -17.80 1.71 -2.60
N PHE A 323 -16.46 1.66 -2.58
CA PHE A 323 -15.68 1.00 -3.62
C PHE A 323 -16.04 -0.47 -3.78
N VAL A 324 -16.18 -1.22 -2.67
CA VAL A 324 -16.55 -2.65 -2.70
C VAL A 324 -17.93 -2.84 -3.34
N LEU A 325 -18.91 -2.03 -2.97
CA LEU A 325 -20.26 -2.09 -3.54
C LEU A 325 -20.25 -1.80 -5.05
N GLU A 326 -19.53 -0.77 -5.46
CA GLU A 326 -19.39 -0.41 -6.87
C GLU A 326 -18.64 -1.48 -7.68
N TYR A 327 -17.56 -2.03 -7.12
CA TYR A 327 -16.80 -3.10 -7.75
C TYR A 327 -17.68 -4.34 -7.97
N ARG A 328 -18.43 -4.77 -6.93
CA ARG A 328 -19.39 -5.87 -7.02
C ARG A 328 -20.47 -5.63 -8.08
N SER A 329 -21.00 -4.41 -8.14
CA SER A 329 -22.05 -4.09 -9.11
C SER A 329 -21.60 -4.17 -10.55
N VAL A 330 -20.34 -3.78 -10.84
CA VAL A 330 -19.79 -3.74 -12.21
C VAL A 330 -19.18 -5.08 -12.61
N PHE A 331 -18.37 -5.68 -11.73
CA PHE A 331 -17.57 -6.86 -12.09
C PHE A 331 -18.11 -8.18 -11.56
N GLN A 332 -19.18 -8.16 -10.75
CA GLN A 332 -19.83 -9.35 -10.15
C GLN A 332 -18.85 -10.22 -9.37
N ARG A 333 -17.86 -9.60 -8.71
CA ARG A 333 -16.79 -10.25 -7.95
C ARG A 333 -16.41 -9.39 -6.74
N GLU A 334 -15.75 -10.02 -5.75
CA GLU A 334 -15.10 -9.31 -4.65
C GLU A 334 -13.82 -8.65 -5.13
N PRO A 335 -13.54 -7.40 -4.72
CA PRO A 335 -12.25 -6.78 -4.99
C PRO A 335 -11.18 -7.36 -4.09
N GLY A 336 -10.09 -7.84 -4.67
CA GLY A 336 -8.87 -8.20 -3.94
C GLY A 336 -7.88 -7.04 -3.88
N SER A 337 -6.69 -7.31 -3.34
CA SER A 337 -5.66 -6.29 -3.14
C SER A 337 -5.21 -5.60 -4.43
N PHE A 338 -5.23 -6.29 -5.56
CA PHE A 338 -4.89 -5.71 -6.85
C PHE A 338 -5.94 -4.72 -7.36
N ALA A 339 -7.24 -4.95 -7.06
CA ALA A 339 -8.29 -4.00 -7.40
C ALA A 339 -8.12 -2.68 -6.64
N PHE A 340 -7.87 -2.76 -5.33
CA PHE A 340 -7.59 -1.58 -4.52
C PHE A 340 -6.32 -0.85 -5.00
N GLN A 341 -5.27 -1.59 -5.37
CA GLN A 341 -4.04 -0.98 -5.86
C GLN A 341 -4.24 -0.25 -7.19
N GLY A 342 -4.96 -0.86 -8.12
CA GLY A 342 -5.27 -0.23 -9.41
C GLY A 342 -6.08 1.06 -9.24
N TYR A 343 -7.06 1.04 -8.33
CA TYR A 343 -7.84 2.22 -7.99
C TYR A 343 -6.98 3.31 -7.35
N ASP A 344 -6.22 2.97 -6.30
CA ASP A 344 -5.41 3.93 -5.55
C ASP A 344 -4.36 4.61 -6.41
N ILE A 345 -3.60 3.84 -7.19
CA ILE A 345 -2.56 4.36 -8.08
C ILE A 345 -3.16 5.32 -9.12
N MET A 346 -4.20 4.88 -9.81
CA MET A 346 -4.79 5.69 -10.87
C MET A 346 -5.44 6.97 -10.31
N ASN A 347 -6.22 6.82 -9.23
CA ASN A 347 -6.90 7.96 -8.60
C ASN A 347 -5.89 8.97 -8.04
N TYR A 348 -4.83 8.51 -7.37
CA TYR A 348 -3.84 9.40 -6.77
C TYR A 348 -3.06 10.18 -7.83
N TYR A 349 -2.45 9.50 -8.81
CA TYR A 349 -1.58 10.17 -9.78
C TYR A 349 -2.34 11.08 -10.74
N LEU A 350 -3.54 10.72 -11.15
CA LEU A 350 -4.37 11.60 -11.97
C LEU A 350 -4.91 12.81 -11.18
N SER A 351 -5.21 12.63 -9.90
CA SER A 351 -5.57 13.75 -9.03
C SER A 351 -4.37 14.68 -8.82
N ALA A 352 -3.17 14.15 -8.64
CA ALA A 352 -1.95 14.94 -8.54
C ALA A 352 -1.67 15.70 -9.85
N TYR A 353 -1.76 15.02 -11.00
CA TYR A 353 -1.57 15.63 -12.31
C TYR A 353 -2.58 16.78 -12.54
N SER A 354 -3.86 16.51 -12.29
CA SER A 354 -4.93 17.50 -12.47
C SER A 354 -4.79 18.70 -11.54
N THR A 355 -4.30 18.50 -10.33
CA THR A 355 -4.17 19.58 -9.33
C THR A 355 -2.88 20.38 -9.50
N LEU A 356 -1.77 19.71 -9.82
CA LEU A 356 -0.43 20.30 -9.82
C LEU A 356 0.06 20.69 -11.23
N GLY A 357 -0.66 20.29 -12.28
CA GLY A 357 -0.34 20.58 -13.67
C GLY A 357 0.81 19.75 -14.26
N ARG A 358 1.33 20.14 -15.42
CA ARG A 358 2.33 19.37 -16.20
C ARG A 358 3.62 19.01 -15.44
N LYS A 359 4.03 19.81 -14.46
CA LYS A 359 5.20 19.55 -13.61
C LYS A 359 4.83 18.92 -12.27
N TRP A 360 3.69 18.24 -12.21
CA TRP A 360 3.13 17.60 -11.03
C TRP A 360 4.15 16.78 -10.22
N PHE A 361 5.01 16.03 -10.89
CA PHE A 361 6.01 15.17 -10.26
C PHE A 361 7.03 15.94 -9.40
N LYS A 362 7.33 17.22 -9.75
CA LYS A 362 8.22 18.05 -8.94
C LYS A 362 7.59 18.46 -7.61
N ARG A 363 6.27 18.54 -7.61
CA ARG A 363 5.46 19.00 -6.48
C ARG A 363 4.77 17.87 -5.71
N LEU A 364 5.00 16.60 -6.08
CA LEU A 364 4.47 15.44 -5.34
C LEU A 364 4.75 15.48 -3.83
N PRO A 365 5.90 15.96 -3.32
CA PRO A 365 6.13 16.10 -1.88
C PRO A 365 5.14 17.06 -1.18
N GLU A 366 4.49 17.94 -1.92
CA GLU A 366 3.48 18.90 -1.44
C GLU A 366 2.05 18.34 -1.52
N PHE A 367 1.89 17.13 -2.08
CA PHE A 367 0.59 16.50 -2.35
C PHE A 367 0.49 15.11 -1.66
N PRO A 368 0.52 15.04 -0.32
CA PRO A 368 0.26 13.78 0.36
C PRO A 368 -1.17 13.31 0.10
N GLY A 369 -1.38 11.99 0.08
CA GLY A 369 -2.69 11.42 -0.21
C GLY A 369 -2.94 10.12 0.54
N THR A 370 -4.20 9.83 0.80
CA THR A 370 -4.68 8.58 1.39
C THR A 370 -5.57 7.88 0.37
N GLY A 371 -5.21 6.64 0.01
CA GLY A 371 -6.02 5.77 -0.82
C GLY A 371 -6.85 4.80 0.02
N LEU A 372 -7.48 3.83 -0.65
CA LEU A 372 -8.28 2.79 0.00
C LEU A 372 -7.43 1.81 0.80
N GLN A 373 -6.27 1.42 0.24
CA GLN A 373 -5.30 0.53 0.91
C GLN A 373 -3.90 1.12 1.07
N SER A 374 -3.54 2.17 0.32
CA SER A 374 -2.21 2.75 0.26
C SER A 374 -2.24 4.21 0.65
N ASP A 375 -1.17 4.68 1.28
CA ASP A 375 -0.94 6.11 1.49
C ASP A 375 0.23 6.59 0.64
N PHE A 376 0.24 7.87 0.32
CA PHE A 376 1.21 8.51 -0.55
C PHE A 376 1.83 9.72 0.16
N ASN A 377 3.14 9.66 0.35
CA ASN A 377 3.92 10.78 0.88
C ASN A 377 5.33 10.71 0.31
N PHE A 378 5.63 11.56 -0.65
CA PHE A 378 6.85 11.49 -1.42
C PHE A 378 7.96 12.35 -0.83
N LYS A 379 9.17 11.79 -0.79
CA LYS A 379 10.37 12.57 -0.48
C LYS A 379 10.86 13.29 -1.73
N LYS A 380 11.46 14.45 -1.50
CA LYS A 380 12.24 15.14 -2.51
C LYS A 380 13.63 14.48 -2.57
N ASN A 381 13.94 13.84 -3.68
CA ASN A 381 15.24 13.24 -3.94
C ASN A 381 16.12 14.14 -4.82
N VAL A 382 17.39 13.75 -5.00
CA VAL A 382 18.25 14.37 -5.99
C VAL A 382 17.69 14.03 -7.38
N GLY A 383 17.38 15.05 -8.17
CA GLY A 383 16.69 14.90 -9.45
C GLY A 383 15.16 14.94 -9.32
N ASP A 384 14.47 14.51 -10.38
CA ASP A 384 13.00 14.57 -10.49
C ASP A 384 12.30 13.26 -10.05
N GLY A 385 13.05 12.19 -9.81
CA GLY A 385 12.51 10.93 -9.28
C GLY A 385 11.96 11.09 -7.85
N ARG A 386 11.00 10.24 -7.49
CA ARG A 386 10.31 10.32 -6.19
C ARG A 386 10.16 8.94 -5.54
N GLU A 387 10.37 8.91 -4.24
CA GLU A 387 10.20 7.73 -3.39
C GLU A 387 9.03 7.95 -2.42
N ASN A 388 8.06 7.04 -2.44
CA ASN A 388 7.00 7.04 -1.44
C ASN A 388 7.52 6.52 -0.11
N THR A 389 7.19 7.20 0.98
CA THR A 389 7.61 6.86 2.34
C THR A 389 6.45 6.66 3.29
N ALA A 390 5.22 6.73 2.80
CA ALA A 390 4.03 6.57 3.62
C ALA A 390 3.85 5.12 4.06
N VAL A 391 3.74 4.90 5.35
CA VAL A 391 3.48 3.61 5.98
C VAL A 391 2.29 3.75 6.90
N ARG A 392 1.29 2.89 6.75
CA ARG A 392 0.13 2.84 7.63
C ARG A 392 0.51 2.24 8.97
N ARG A 393 0.03 2.84 10.03
CA ARG A 393 0.16 2.33 11.39
C ARG A 393 -1.16 1.72 11.82
N VAL A 394 -1.18 0.39 11.94
CA VAL A 394 -2.36 -0.41 12.24
C VAL A 394 -2.25 -0.95 13.66
N ILE A 395 -3.26 -0.76 14.47
CA ILE A 395 -3.37 -1.31 15.82
C ILE A 395 -4.40 -2.43 15.82
N TYR A 396 -3.99 -3.62 16.23
CA TYR A 396 -4.87 -4.73 16.58
C TYR A 396 -5.06 -4.71 18.09
N SER A 397 -6.24 -4.37 18.56
CA SER A 397 -6.53 -4.24 19.99
C SER A 397 -7.14 -5.51 20.58
N PRO A 398 -6.94 -5.82 21.89
CA PRO A 398 -7.48 -7.02 22.53
C PRO A 398 -9.00 -7.12 22.54
N ASP A 399 -9.71 -6.03 22.35
CA ASP A 399 -11.18 -5.97 22.20
C ASP A 399 -11.63 -6.36 20.77
N LEU A 400 -10.72 -6.87 19.95
CA LEU A 400 -10.94 -7.23 18.54
C LEU A 400 -11.23 -6.03 17.62
N SER A 401 -10.92 -4.83 18.05
CA SER A 401 -10.99 -3.65 17.20
C SER A 401 -9.68 -3.45 16.42
N ILE A 402 -9.79 -2.77 15.27
CA ILE A 402 -8.64 -2.31 14.50
C ILE A 402 -8.72 -0.81 14.37
N SER A 403 -7.58 -0.14 14.54
CA SER A 403 -7.47 1.30 14.37
C SER A 403 -6.32 1.63 13.41
N LEU A 404 -6.55 2.62 12.54
CA LEU A 404 -5.52 3.25 11.72
C LEU A 404 -5.13 4.60 12.33
N LEU A 405 -3.81 4.87 12.41
CA LEU A 405 -3.24 6.11 12.93
C LEU A 405 -2.66 6.97 11.81
#